data_4aefffb162b9ed63418b58bda1a4650f
#
_entry.id   4aefffb162b9ed63418b58bda1a4650f
#
_cell.length_a   1.000
_cell.length_b   1.000
_cell.length_c   1.000
_cell.angle_alpha   90.00
_cell.angle_beta   90.00
_cell.angle_gamma   90.00
#
_symmetry.space_group_name_H-M   'P 1'
#
loop_
_entity.id
_entity.type
_entity.pdbx_description
1 polymer ?
#
loop_
_entity_poly.entity_id
_entity_poly.type
_entity_poly.pdbx_seq_one_letter_code
_entity_poly.pdbx_strand_id
1 'polypeptide(L)'
;MEKPEKIALPKGKLGILTPGMGAVSTTFMAGVELVRRGKSQPVGSVTQLGTIRLGKRTDGRSPHVKKFVPLAELKDLTFGGWDIFKDNAYQSAANAGVLNPQDLAKVKTFLSGIKPMKAAFDHDYVKLLDGPNIKKGKNKYELALKIKEDIANYRKSSRVARLVMCWCGSTEVFVKPEEVHSAPEKFVEAMKSNHPAIAPSMLYAWAAITSGVPFANGAPNLTVDIPAIQELAQEHSVPICGKDFKTGQTLMKTILAPGFKARMLGLDGWFSTNILGNRDGEVLEDPGSFKTKEESKLSVLEYILQPKLYPMLYGKMHHKVRINYYPPRGDNKEGWDNIDIFGWLGYPMQIKVDFLCRDSILAAPIVLDLVLFLDLAQRAGMKGIQEWLSFYFKSPMTAPGLYPEHDLFIQSMKLKNTLRWMMGEDLITHLGQEYYD
;
A
#
# COMPACT_ATOMS: atom_id res chain seq x y z
N MET A 1 -18.67 -13.86 -1.29
CA MET A 1 -17.71 -14.52 -0.34
C MET A 1 -18.53 -15.17 0.74
N GLU A 2 -18.28 -16.44 0.99
CA GLU A 2 -18.88 -17.14 2.12
C GLU A 2 -18.20 -16.67 3.41
N LYS A 3 -18.99 -16.52 4.49
CA LYS A 3 -18.48 -16.15 5.80
C LYS A 3 -17.56 -17.25 6.31
N PRO A 4 -16.35 -16.92 6.83
CA PRO A 4 -15.49 -17.93 7.42
C PRO A 4 -16.17 -18.57 8.63
N GLU A 5 -16.28 -19.91 8.64
CA GLU A 5 -16.84 -20.63 9.79
C GLU A 5 -15.99 -20.43 11.05
N LYS A 6 -14.67 -20.39 10.89
CA LYS A 6 -13.72 -20.16 11.96
C LYS A 6 -12.40 -19.66 11.41
N ILE A 7 -11.91 -18.54 11.93
CA ILE A 7 -10.57 -18.03 11.58
C ILE A 7 -9.52 -18.77 12.42
N ALA A 8 -8.55 -19.39 11.73
CA ALA A 8 -7.44 -20.05 12.41
C ALA A 8 -6.61 -19.04 13.22
N LEU A 9 -6.24 -19.37 14.46
CA LEU A 9 -5.39 -18.52 15.30
C LEU A 9 -3.99 -18.36 14.67
N PRO A 10 -3.31 -17.21 14.89
CA PRO A 10 -1.99 -16.92 14.32
C PRO A 10 -0.87 -17.69 15.03
N LYS A 11 -0.81 -19.02 14.83
CA LYS A 11 0.24 -19.87 15.43
C LYS A 11 1.59 -19.61 14.78
N GLY A 12 2.66 -19.52 15.59
CA GLY A 12 4.05 -19.34 15.15
C GLY A 12 4.33 -17.94 14.60
N LYS A 13 5.56 -17.76 14.11
CA LYS A 13 6.03 -16.47 13.59
C LYS A 13 5.42 -16.14 12.22
N LEU A 14 5.23 -14.85 11.98
CA LEU A 14 4.86 -14.28 10.68
C LEU A 14 6.09 -13.59 10.08
N GLY A 15 6.56 -14.09 8.95
CA GLY A 15 7.62 -13.46 8.18
C GLY A 15 7.06 -12.40 7.23
N ILE A 16 7.69 -11.24 7.23
CA ILE A 16 7.34 -10.14 6.34
C ILE A 16 8.49 -9.93 5.38
N LEU A 17 8.19 -10.04 4.09
CA LEU A 17 9.14 -9.87 3.00
C LEU A 17 8.86 -8.56 2.26
N THR A 18 9.87 -7.69 2.20
CA THR A 18 9.74 -6.40 1.52
C THR A 18 10.75 -6.31 0.36
N PRO A 19 10.30 -6.46 -0.91
CA PRO A 19 11.09 -5.95 -2.02
C PRO A 19 11.24 -4.43 -1.90
N GLY A 20 12.51 -3.94 -1.92
CA GLY A 20 12.85 -2.55 -1.60
C GLY A 20 13.02 -2.32 -0.09
N MET A 21 14.24 -2.51 0.42
CA MET A 21 14.58 -2.27 1.82
C MET A 21 15.06 -0.82 2.05
N GLY A 22 14.42 0.14 1.38
CA GLY A 22 14.67 1.57 1.51
C GLY A 22 13.93 2.24 2.67
N ALA A 23 13.56 3.51 2.49
CA ALA A 23 13.00 4.39 3.52
C ALA A 23 11.75 3.81 4.19
N VAL A 24 10.75 3.36 3.43
CA VAL A 24 9.49 2.84 3.99
C VAL A 24 9.72 1.55 4.77
N SER A 25 10.40 0.57 4.18
CA SER A 25 10.64 -0.74 4.82
C SER A 25 11.43 -0.61 6.11
N THR A 26 12.50 0.17 6.10
CA THR A 26 13.36 0.32 7.29
C THR A 26 12.68 1.14 8.38
N THR A 27 11.90 2.15 8.04
CA THR A 27 11.06 2.90 8.99
C THR A 27 10.00 2.00 9.63
N PHE A 28 9.36 1.14 8.84
CA PHE A 28 8.43 0.13 9.33
C PHE A 28 9.08 -0.85 10.30
N MET A 29 10.21 -1.47 9.92
CA MET A 29 10.95 -2.42 10.76
C MET A 29 11.41 -1.79 12.08
N ALA A 30 12.00 -0.59 12.00
CA ALA A 30 12.44 0.18 13.17
C ALA A 30 11.26 0.55 14.08
N GLY A 31 10.16 1.02 13.51
CA GLY A 31 8.96 1.40 14.24
C GLY A 31 8.35 0.23 15.01
N VAL A 32 8.21 -0.93 14.37
CA VAL A 32 7.72 -2.16 15.04
C VAL A 32 8.65 -2.54 16.21
N GLU A 33 9.96 -2.51 16.02
CA GLU A 33 10.90 -2.86 17.08
C GLU A 33 10.92 -1.85 18.23
N LEU A 34 10.79 -0.55 17.96
CA LEU A 34 10.64 0.48 18.99
C LEU A 34 9.36 0.28 19.80
N VAL A 35 8.24 -0.07 19.15
CA VAL A 35 6.98 -0.37 19.83
C VAL A 35 7.09 -1.63 20.68
N ARG A 36 7.72 -2.71 20.17
CA ARG A 36 7.99 -3.94 20.93
C ARG A 36 8.74 -3.67 22.23
N ARG A 37 9.68 -2.75 22.20
CA ARG A 37 10.52 -2.36 23.36
C ARG A 37 9.84 -1.34 24.27
N GLY A 38 8.61 -0.93 23.98
CA GLY A 38 7.92 0.13 24.73
C GLY A 38 8.59 1.50 24.63
N LYS A 39 9.34 1.75 23.55
CA LYS A 39 10.07 3.00 23.31
C LYS A 39 9.32 3.96 22.36
N SER A 40 8.21 3.50 21.77
CA SER A 40 7.34 4.29 20.90
C SER A 40 5.91 3.78 20.95
N GLN A 41 4.98 4.55 20.37
CA GLN A 41 3.57 4.17 20.21
C GLN A 41 3.30 3.90 18.71
N PRO A 42 2.40 2.94 18.37
CA PRO A 42 2.08 2.59 17.01
C PRO A 42 1.07 3.57 16.37
N VAL A 43 1.36 4.88 16.44
CA VAL A 43 0.50 5.94 15.90
C VAL A 43 0.34 5.76 14.39
N GLY A 44 -0.90 5.89 13.90
CA GLY A 44 -1.25 5.68 12.49
C GLY A 44 -1.67 4.26 12.15
N SER A 45 -1.46 3.27 13.04
CA SER A 45 -1.89 1.88 12.82
C SER A 45 -3.30 1.65 13.35
N VAL A 46 -4.22 1.30 12.45
CA VAL A 46 -5.60 0.92 12.77
C VAL A 46 -5.63 -0.42 13.51
N THR A 47 -4.77 -1.36 13.14
CA THR A 47 -4.70 -2.65 13.81
C THR A 47 -4.29 -2.54 15.26
N GLN A 48 -3.43 -1.59 15.62
CA GLN A 48 -2.86 -1.46 16.97
C GLN A 48 -3.60 -0.50 17.90
N LEU A 49 -4.07 0.63 17.37
CA LEU A 49 -4.75 1.69 18.16
C LEU A 49 -6.23 1.81 17.85
N GLY A 50 -6.68 1.37 16.67
CA GLY A 50 -8.06 1.51 16.25
C GLY A 50 -9.01 0.74 17.13
N THR A 51 -10.22 1.28 17.30
CA THR A 51 -11.36 0.61 17.90
C THR A 51 -12.43 0.29 16.86
N ILE A 52 -13.26 -0.70 17.17
CA ILE A 52 -14.37 -1.10 16.33
C ILE A 52 -15.63 -1.19 17.18
N ARG A 53 -16.65 -0.38 16.87
CA ARG A 53 -17.94 -0.47 17.55
C ARG A 53 -18.65 -1.77 17.12
N LEU A 54 -19.25 -2.44 18.07
CA LEU A 54 -20.06 -3.64 17.87
C LEU A 54 -21.47 -3.36 18.41
N GLY A 55 -22.49 -3.73 17.63
CA GLY A 55 -23.88 -3.51 17.98
C GLY A 55 -24.30 -2.04 18.05
N LYS A 56 -25.29 -1.75 18.88
CA LYS A 56 -25.87 -0.41 19.07
C LYS A 56 -24.91 0.51 19.84
N ARG A 57 -25.09 1.84 19.71
CA ARG A 57 -24.33 2.83 20.51
C ARG A 57 -24.53 2.62 22.02
N THR A 58 -25.75 2.26 22.41
CA THR A 58 -26.16 2.00 23.78
C THR A 58 -25.48 0.79 24.40
N ASP A 59 -25.01 -0.16 23.58
CA ASP A 59 -24.31 -1.37 24.08
C ASP A 59 -22.92 -1.06 24.65
N GLY A 60 -22.33 0.09 24.30
CA GLY A 60 -21.00 0.51 24.75
C GLY A 60 -19.85 -0.40 24.33
N ARG A 61 -20.05 -1.29 23.34
CA ARG A 61 -19.06 -2.28 22.90
C ARG A 61 -18.13 -1.68 21.83
N SER A 62 -16.93 -1.30 22.21
CA SER A 62 -15.92 -0.72 21.31
C SER A 62 -14.51 -1.26 21.58
N PRO A 63 -14.25 -2.55 21.36
CA PRO A 63 -12.93 -3.13 21.61
C PRO A 63 -11.87 -2.59 20.62
N HIS A 64 -10.60 -2.68 21.01
CA HIS A 64 -9.51 -2.47 20.06
C HIS A 64 -9.52 -3.55 18.96
N VAL A 65 -9.19 -3.17 17.71
CA VAL A 65 -9.15 -4.07 16.56
C VAL A 65 -8.29 -5.31 16.86
N LYS A 66 -7.09 -5.13 17.42
CA LYS A 66 -6.19 -6.24 17.80
C LYS A 66 -6.72 -7.20 18.88
N LYS A 67 -7.77 -6.81 19.60
CA LYS A 67 -8.46 -7.68 20.57
C LYS A 67 -9.72 -8.31 19.97
N PHE A 68 -10.27 -7.67 18.95
CA PHE A 68 -11.49 -8.12 18.31
C PHE A 68 -11.24 -9.22 17.26
N VAL A 69 -10.22 -9.03 16.41
CA VAL A 69 -9.83 -10.05 15.40
C VAL A 69 -8.50 -10.70 15.78
N PRO A 70 -8.29 -11.99 15.46
CA PRO A 70 -7.08 -12.72 15.85
C PRO A 70 -5.89 -12.34 14.96
N LEU A 71 -5.31 -11.15 15.15
CA LEU A 71 -4.12 -10.70 14.47
C LEU A 71 -2.85 -11.36 15.03
N ALA A 72 -1.80 -11.46 14.20
CA ALA A 72 -0.48 -11.80 14.69
C ALA A 72 0.03 -10.71 15.65
N GLU A 73 0.69 -11.10 16.73
CA GLU A 73 1.27 -10.13 17.67
C GLU A 73 2.57 -9.54 17.11
N LEU A 74 2.86 -8.28 17.45
CA LEU A 74 4.09 -7.62 16.96
C LEU A 74 5.36 -8.42 17.32
N LYS A 75 5.40 -9.07 18.49
CA LYS A 75 6.55 -9.88 18.94
C LYS A 75 6.83 -11.08 18.02
N ASP A 76 5.84 -11.56 17.29
CA ASP A 76 5.94 -12.74 16.42
C ASP A 76 6.30 -12.38 14.96
N LEU A 77 6.49 -11.08 14.66
CA LEU A 77 6.89 -10.64 13.32
C LEU A 77 8.40 -10.81 13.12
N THR A 78 8.80 -11.26 11.95
CA THR A 78 10.19 -11.28 11.49
C THR A 78 10.29 -10.61 10.13
N PHE A 79 11.45 -10.05 9.79
CA PHE A 79 11.61 -9.22 8.62
C PHE A 79 12.74 -9.72 7.73
N GLY A 80 12.51 -9.64 6.43
CA GLY A 80 13.48 -9.88 5.38
C GLY A 80 13.07 -9.11 4.12
N GLY A 81 13.91 -9.13 3.11
CA GLY A 81 13.58 -8.45 1.87
C GLY A 81 14.73 -8.48 0.88
N TRP A 82 14.53 -7.80 -0.23
CA TRP A 82 15.50 -7.67 -1.31
C TRP A 82 15.82 -6.20 -1.53
N ASP A 83 17.06 -5.92 -1.85
CA ASP A 83 17.46 -4.58 -2.28
C ASP A 83 18.60 -4.66 -3.29
N ILE A 84 18.72 -3.65 -4.15
CA ILE A 84 19.82 -3.48 -5.10
C ILE A 84 21.11 -3.03 -4.42
N PHE A 85 21.01 -2.51 -3.18
CA PHE A 85 22.14 -2.15 -2.33
C PHE A 85 22.47 -3.26 -1.34
N LYS A 86 23.72 -3.31 -0.86
CA LYS A 86 24.19 -4.31 0.13
C LYS A 86 23.99 -3.86 1.58
N ASP A 87 23.52 -2.64 1.78
CA ASP A 87 23.30 -2.04 3.09
C ASP A 87 22.36 -2.92 3.92
N ASN A 88 22.72 -3.21 5.16
CA ASN A 88 21.79 -3.82 6.09
C ASN A 88 20.69 -2.79 6.46
N ALA A 89 19.61 -3.25 7.11
CA ALA A 89 18.49 -2.37 7.40
C ALA A 89 18.85 -1.15 8.27
N TYR A 90 19.89 -1.23 9.10
CA TYR A 90 20.36 -0.08 9.87
C TYR A 90 21.06 0.95 8.99
N GLN A 91 21.96 0.52 8.11
CA GLN A 91 22.67 1.40 7.17
C GLN A 91 21.68 2.06 6.21
N SER A 92 20.73 1.27 5.66
CA SER A 92 19.69 1.78 4.78
C SER A 92 18.78 2.78 5.50
N ALA A 93 18.38 2.54 6.76
CA ALA A 93 17.60 3.48 7.55
C ALA A 93 18.36 4.80 7.84
N ALA A 94 19.64 4.69 8.12
CA ALA A 94 20.51 5.86 8.34
C ALA A 94 20.64 6.69 7.05
N ASN A 95 20.88 6.04 5.92
CA ASN A 95 21.01 6.68 4.61
C ASN A 95 19.69 7.34 4.16
N ALA A 96 18.55 6.72 4.49
CA ALA A 96 17.24 7.28 4.17
C ALA A 96 16.89 8.56 4.96
N GLY A 97 17.50 8.78 6.13
CA GLY A 97 17.34 9.99 6.92
C GLY A 97 15.93 10.24 7.48
N VAL A 98 15.07 9.22 7.50
CA VAL A 98 13.69 9.33 7.99
C VAL A 98 13.63 9.43 9.51
N LEU A 99 14.33 8.55 10.20
CA LEU A 99 14.36 8.47 11.66
C LEU A 99 15.54 9.26 12.21
N ASN A 100 15.34 9.86 13.38
CA ASN A 100 16.45 10.55 14.05
C ASN A 100 17.50 9.55 14.57
N PRO A 101 18.76 9.98 14.75
CA PRO A 101 19.85 9.11 15.20
C PRO A 101 19.61 8.44 16.56
N GLN A 102 18.88 9.12 17.47
CA GLN A 102 18.61 8.60 18.81
C GLN A 102 17.65 7.40 18.75
N ASP A 103 16.62 7.43 17.91
CA ASP A 103 15.70 6.30 17.71
C ASP A 103 16.38 5.17 16.97
N LEU A 104 17.19 5.46 15.94
CA LEU A 104 17.98 4.46 15.23
C LEU A 104 18.98 3.74 16.15
N ALA A 105 19.62 4.47 17.07
CA ALA A 105 20.55 3.87 18.03
C ALA A 105 19.88 2.81 18.93
N LYS A 106 18.62 3.05 19.34
CA LYS A 106 17.85 2.10 20.16
C LYS A 106 17.61 0.76 19.47
N VAL A 107 17.56 0.73 18.15
CA VAL A 107 17.24 -0.47 17.34
C VAL A 107 18.40 -0.93 16.46
N LYS A 108 19.59 -0.34 16.61
CA LYS A 108 20.79 -0.61 15.80
C LYS A 108 21.09 -2.09 15.66
N THR A 109 21.23 -2.80 16.78
CA THR A 109 21.59 -4.25 16.79
C THR A 109 20.57 -5.07 16.02
N PHE A 110 19.28 -4.78 16.22
CA PHE A 110 18.19 -5.47 15.54
C PHE A 110 18.24 -5.24 14.02
N LEU A 111 18.27 -3.99 13.59
CA LEU A 111 18.30 -3.65 12.16
C LEU A 111 19.58 -4.11 11.46
N SER A 112 20.73 -4.06 12.13
CA SER A 112 22.01 -4.55 11.57
C SER A 112 22.00 -6.05 11.28
N GLY A 113 21.16 -6.80 11.97
CA GLY A 113 20.96 -8.23 11.72
C GLY A 113 20.15 -8.55 10.46
N ILE A 114 19.43 -7.57 9.91
CA ILE A 114 18.58 -7.75 8.73
C ILE A 114 19.36 -7.32 7.49
N LYS A 115 19.77 -8.30 6.66
CA LYS A 115 20.53 -8.06 5.43
C LYS A 115 19.67 -8.32 4.21
N PRO A 116 19.75 -7.50 3.16
CA PRO A 116 18.97 -7.72 1.94
C PRO A 116 19.45 -8.92 1.16
N MET A 117 18.54 -9.67 0.61
CA MET A 117 18.78 -10.61 -0.47
C MET A 117 19.04 -9.85 -1.77
N LYS A 118 19.69 -10.48 -2.76
CA LYS A 118 19.90 -9.88 -4.09
C LYS A 118 18.57 -9.65 -4.79
N ALA A 119 18.34 -8.44 -5.29
CA ALA A 119 17.10 -8.08 -5.95
C ALA A 119 17.07 -8.57 -7.41
N ALA A 120 15.89 -8.98 -7.87
CA ALA A 120 15.58 -8.97 -9.29
C ALA A 120 15.27 -7.51 -9.67
N PHE A 121 16.10 -6.94 -10.50
CA PHE A 121 16.06 -5.53 -10.89
C PHE A 121 16.43 -5.40 -12.36
N ASP A 122 15.82 -4.42 -13.01
CA ASP A 122 16.08 -4.11 -14.40
C ASP A 122 16.07 -2.58 -14.56
N HIS A 123 17.18 -2.05 -15.02
CA HIS A 123 17.42 -0.62 -15.18
C HIS A 123 16.45 0.05 -16.16
N ASP A 124 15.90 -0.71 -17.12
CA ASP A 124 14.93 -0.17 -18.09
C ASP A 124 13.61 0.23 -17.41
N TYR A 125 13.31 -0.32 -16.23
CA TYR A 125 12.10 -0.01 -15.46
C TYR A 125 12.31 1.02 -14.35
N VAL A 126 13.56 1.19 -13.87
CA VAL A 126 13.90 2.21 -12.85
C VAL A 126 15.24 2.84 -13.24
N LYS A 127 15.19 3.77 -14.17
CA LYS A 127 16.36 4.28 -14.90
C LYS A 127 17.34 5.10 -14.06
N LEU A 128 16.88 5.72 -12.97
CA LEU A 128 17.69 6.60 -12.14
C LEU A 128 18.25 5.91 -10.89
N LEU A 129 18.12 4.60 -10.79
CA LEU A 129 18.75 3.81 -9.72
C LEU A 129 19.67 2.74 -10.31
N ASP A 130 20.78 2.52 -9.62
CA ASP A 130 21.68 1.42 -9.87
C ASP A 130 22.28 0.89 -8.56
N GLY A 131 22.62 -0.39 -8.53
CA GLY A 131 23.19 -1.02 -7.33
C GLY A 131 23.82 -2.37 -7.61
N PRO A 132 24.82 -2.76 -6.80
CA PRO A 132 25.63 -3.97 -7.07
C PRO A 132 24.96 -5.27 -6.60
N ASN A 133 23.84 -5.22 -5.89
CA ASN A 133 23.23 -6.39 -5.24
C ASN A 133 22.07 -6.97 -6.07
N ILE A 134 22.35 -7.29 -7.33
CA ILE A 134 21.38 -7.74 -8.33
C ILE A 134 21.50 -9.24 -8.58
N LYS A 135 20.33 -9.93 -8.71
CA LYS A 135 20.23 -11.30 -9.18
C LYS A 135 20.54 -11.39 -10.67
N LYS A 136 21.25 -12.43 -11.04
CA LYS A 136 21.50 -12.79 -12.46
C LYS A 136 20.62 -13.98 -12.82
N GLY A 137 20.02 -13.95 -14.01
CA GLY A 137 19.24 -15.02 -14.62
C GLY A 137 19.31 -14.94 -16.13
N LYS A 138 19.06 -16.06 -16.81
CA LYS A 138 19.03 -16.12 -18.28
C LYS A 138 17.82 -15.36 -18.86
N ASN A 139 16.72 -15.37 -18.10
CA ASN A 139 15.49 -14.69 -18.45
C ASN A 139 14.70 -14.33 -17.17
N LYS A 140 13.59 -13.60 -17.34
CA LYS A 140 12.72 -13.16 -16.25
C LYS A 140 12.08 -14.34 -15.48
N TYR A 141 11.81 -15.46 -16.16
CA TYR A 141 11.29 -16.66 -15.51
C TYR A 141 12.30 -17.28 -14.53
N GLU A 142 13.56 -17.40 -14.93
CA GLU A 142 14.61 -17.87 -14.03
C GLU A 142 14.80 -16.93 -12.81
N LEU A 143 14.70 -15.61 -13.01
CA LEU A 143 14.72 -14.64 -11.92
C LEU A 143 13.56 -14.86 -10.95
N ALA A 144 12.35 -15.09 -11.47
CA ALA A 144 11.15 -15.37 -10.66
C ALA A 144 11.30 -16.68 -9.86
N LEU A 145 11.89 -17.74 -10.46
CA LEU A 145 12.20 -18.98 -9.76
C LEU A 145 13.23 -18.77 -8.63
N LYS A 146 14.25 -17.94 -8.84
CA LYS A 146 15.23 -17.58 -7.81
C LYS A 146 14.61 -16.75 -6.67
N ILE A 147 13.58 -15.96 -6.95
CA ILE A 147 12.80 -15.29 -5.88
C ILE A 147 12.00 -16.33 -5.08
N LYS A 148 11.39 -17.33 -5.72
CA LYS A 148 10.71 -18.44 -5.02
C LYS A 148 11.67 -19.21 -4.10
N GLU A 149 12.87 -19.47 -4.58
CA GLU A 149 13.91 -20.11 -3.78
C GLU A 149 14.28 -19.27 -2.54
N ASP A 150 14.45 -17.96 -2.70
CA ASP A 150 14.70 -17.05 -1.57
C ASP A 150 13.55 -17.09 -0.55
N ILE A 151 12.28 -17.09 -1.01
CA ILE A 151 11.11 -17.20 -0.14
C ILE A 151 11.15 -18.50 0.67
N ALA A 152 11.43 -19.62 0.03
CA ALA A 152 11.54 -20.93 0.69
C ALA A 152 12.69 -20.96 1.69
N ASN A 153 13.85 -20.44 1.31
CA ASN A 153 15.04 -20.35 2.17
C ASN A 153 14.80 -19.45 3.37
N TYR A 154 14.15 -18.30 3.18
CA TYR A 154 13.78 -17.40 4.28
C TYR A 154 12.79 -18.07 5.24
N ARG A 155 11.76 -18.74 4.72
CA ARG A 155 10.80 -19.51 5.54
C ARG A 155 11.50 -20.50 6.44
N LYS A 156 12.45 -21.27 5.89
CA LYS A 156 13.21 -22.30 6.61
C LYS A 156 14.17 -21.69 7.64
N SER A 157 15.01 -20.74 7.21
CA SER A 157 16.07 -20.15 8.06
C SER A 157 15.49 -19.32 9.22
N SER A 158 14.42 -18.56 8.98
CA SER A 158 13.76 -17.74 9.99
C SER A 158 12.72 -18.51 10.81
N ARG A 159 12.47 -19.79 10.49
CA ARG A 159 11.47 -20.67 11.14
C ARG A 159 10.11 -20.01 11.26
N VAL A 160 9.63 -19.41 10.15
CA VAL A 160 8.33 -18.74 10.12
C VAL A 160 7.25 -19.69 9.63
N ALA A 161 6.09 -19.66 10.29
CA ALA A 161 4.95 -20.48 9.93
C ALA A 161 4.19 -19.90 8.72
N ARG A 162 4.13 -18.57 8.64
CA ARG A 162 3.39 -17.80 7.65
C ARG A 162 4.26 -16.70 7.07
N LEU A 163 3.92 -16.27 5.86
CA LEU A 163 4.61 -15.19 5.15
C LEU A 163 3.60 -14.22 4.55
N VAL A 164 3.96 -12.96 4.48
CA VAL A 164 3.29 -11.93 3.67
C VAL A 164 4.36 -11.12 2.95
N MET A 165 4.16 -10.79 1.71
CA MET A 165 5.02 -9.89 0.94
C MET A 165 4.34 -8.55 0.73
N CYS A 166 5.09 -7.46 0.94
CA CYS A 166 4.63 -6.10 0.69
C CYS A 166 5.66 -5.36 -0.15
N TRP A 167 5.29 -4.98 -1.37
CA TRP A 167 6.16 -4.22 -2.24
C TRP A 167 6.36 -2.80 -1.70
N CYS A 168 7.59 -2.49 -1.36
CA CYS A 168 8.04 -1.16 -0.90
C CYS A 168 9.16 -0.59 -1.80
N GLY A 169 9.39 -1.21 -2.95
CA GLY A 169 10.37 -0.78 -3.94
C GLY A 169 9.90 0.46 -4.72
N SER A 170 10.80 0.96 -5.54
CA SER A 170 10.60 2.17 -6.32
C SER A 170 9.47 2.06 -7.32
N THR A 171 8.98 3.23 -7.76
CA THR A 171 8.03 3.34 -8.87
C THR A 171 8.72 2.95 -10.18
N GLU A 172 8.16 1.96 -10.86
CA GLU A 172 8.61 1.52 -12.18
C GLU A 172 8.03 2.41 -13.28
N VAL A 173 8.65 2.42 -14.46
CA VAL A 173 8.12 3.10 -15.65
C VAL A 173 6.72 2.59 -15.99
N PHE A 174 5.95 3.43 -16.65
CA PHE A 174 4.58 3.10 -17.05
C PHE A 174 4.55 1.95 -18.05
N VAL A 175 3.91 0.87 -17.67
CA VAL A 175 3.63 -0.28 -18.53
C VAL A 175 2.13 -0.31 -18.81
N LYS A 176 1.77 -0.42 -20.10
CA LYS A 176 0.37 -0.64 -20.49
C LYS A 176 0.02 -2.12 -20.32
N PRO A 177 -1.21 -2.46 -19.91
CA PRO A 177 -1.71 -3.83 -20.05
C PRO A 177 -1.66 -4.28 -21.51
N GLU A 178 -1.12 -5.48 -21.73
CA GLU A 178 -0.99 -6.12 -23.03
C GLU A 178 -1.50 -7.56 -22.97
N GLU A 179 -1.57 -8.22 -24.11
CA GLU A 179 -2.04 -9.60 -24.25
C GLU A 179 -1.26 -10.59 -23.35
N VAL A 180 0.01 -10.33 -23.11
CA VAL A 180 0.87 -11.14 -22.24
C VAL A 180 0.42 -11.13 -20.76
N HIS A 181 -0.43 -10.20 -20.39
CA HIS A 181 -0.98 -10.08 -19.03
C HIS A 181 -2.34 -10.75 -18.85
N SER A 182 -2.91 -11.30 -19.94
CA SER A 182 -4.33 -11.74 -19.97
C SER A 182 -4.57 -13.09 -19.30
N ALA A 183 -3.56 -13.98 -19.24
CA ALA A 183 -3.67 -15.31 -18.67
C ALA A 183 -2.34 -15.79 -18.08
N PRO A 184 -2.34 -16.70 -17.09
CA PRO A 184 -1.13 -17.23 -16.45
C PRO A 184 -0.11 -17.82 -17.42
N GLU A 185 -0.55 -18.61 -18.41
CA GLU A 185 0.33 -19.26 -19.38
C GLU A 185 1.04 -18.24 -20.26
N LYS A 186 0.31 -17.22 -20.76
CA LYS A 186 0.88 -16.14 -21.57
C LYS A 186 1.90 -15.33 -20.78
N PHE A 187 1.59 -15.09 -19.52
CA PHE A 187 2.49 -14.38 -18.61
C PHE A 187 3.80 -15.16 -18.38
N VAL A 188 3.72 -16.48 -18.18
CA VAL A 188 4.90 -17.35 -18.04
C VAL A 188 5.74 -17.39 -19.32
N GLU A 189 5.12 -17.50 -20.49
CA GLU A 189 5.84 -17.46 -21.77
C GLU A 189 6.51 -16.10 -22.01
N ALA A 190 5.84 -15.01 -21.64
CA ALA A 190 6.43 -13.67 -21.70
C ALA A 190 7.64 -13.51 -20.76
N MET A 191 7.62 -14.12 -19.56
CA MET A 191 8.80 -14.16 -18.69
C MET A 191 9.95 -14.96 -19.30
N LYS A 192 9.69 -16.09 -19.97
CA LYS A 192 10.70 -16.92 -20.62
C LYS A 192 11.35 -16.21 -21.83
N SER A 193 10.57 -15.44 -22.56
CA SER A 193 11.03 -14.68 -23.73
C SER A 193 11.61 -13.30 -23.40
N ASN A 194 11.72 -12.94 -22.11
CA ASN A 194 12.15 -11.61 -21.65
C ASN A 194 11.28 -10.45 -22.19
N HIS A 195 9.99 -10.67 -22.36
CA HIS A 195 9.08 -9.66 -22.92
C HIS A 195 9.16 -8.34 -22.16
N PRO A 196 9.23 -7.18 -22.86
CA PRO A 196 9.43 -5.87 -22.21
C PRO A 196 8.24 -5.39 -21.40
N ALA A 197 7.04 -5.94 -21.56
CA ALA A 197 5.89 -5.60 -20.72
C ALA A 197 5.90 -6.31 -19.33
N ILE A 198 6.85 -7.20 -19.06
CA ILE A 198 6.97 -7.88 -17.77
C ILE A 198 7.97 -7.14 -16.88
N ALA A 199 7.46 -6.35 -15.96
CA ALA A 199 8.26 -5.56 -15.01
C ALA A 199 8.78 -6.39 -13.83
N PRO A 200 9.87 -5.97 -13.15
CA PRO A 200 10.40 -6.65 -11.97
C PRO A 200 9.39 -6.89 -10.85
N SER A 201 8.53 -5.91 -10.55
CA SER A 201 7.49 -6.07 -9.51
C SER A 201 6.55 -7.23 -9.78
N MET A 202 6.25 -7.51 -11.06
CA MET A 202 5.41 -8.63 -11.47
C MET A 202 6.07 -9.98 -11.18
N LEU A 203 7.42 -10.08 -11.25
CA LEU A 203 8.17 -11.30 -10.92
C LEU A 203 8.02 -11.65 -9.43
N TYR A 204 8.10 -10.63 -8.56
CA TYR A 204 7.89 -10.82 -7.12
C TYR A 204 6.46 -11.21 -6.80
N ALA A 205 5.47 -10.59 -7.45
CA ALA A 205 4.06 -10.94 -7.26
C ALA A 205 3.78 -12.38 -7.68
N TRP A 206 4.26 -12.79 -8.88
CA TRP A 206 4.14 -14.15 -9.36
C TRP A 206 4.82 -15.15 -8.41
N ALA A 207 6.05 -14.88 -7.99
CA ALA A 207 6.80 -15.75 -7.09
C ALA A 207 6.12 -15.89 -5.71
N ALA A 208 5.61 -14.81 -5.15
CA ALA A 208 4.89 -14.81 -3.88
C ALA A 208 3.61 -15.64 -3.98
N ILE A 209 2.74 -15.32 -4.94
CA ILE A 209 1.43 -15.93 -5.09
C ILE A 209 1.55 -17.43 -5.37
N THR A 210 2.42 -17.82 -6.32
CA THR A 210 2.67 -19.25 -6.61
C THR A 210 3.42 -20.00 -5.50
N SER A 211 3.88 -19.29 -4.46
CA SER A 211 4.41 -19.86 -3.21
C SER A 211 3.40 -19.81 -2.05
N GLY A 212 2.14 -19.45 -2.32
CA GLY A 212 1.09 -19.32 -1.30
C GLY A 212 1.30 -18.14 -0.34
N VAL A 213 1.96 -17.07 -0.79
CA VAL A 213 2.29 -15.89 0.03
C VAL A 213 1.43 -14.70 -0.40
N PRO A 214 0.60 -14.14 0.50
CA PRO A 214 -0.16 -12.91 0.25
C PRO A 214 0.72 -11.76 -0.21
N PHE A 215 0.17 -10.90 -1.09
CA PHE A 215 0.92 -9.82 -1.68
C PHE A 215 0.17 -8.48 -1.60
N ALA A 216 0.85 -7.44 -1.09
CA ALA A 216 0.39 -6.05 -1.15
C ALA A 216 1.28 -5.24 -2.10
N ASN A 217 0.68 -4.49 -3.03
CA ASN A 217 1.42 -3.56 -3.89
C ASN A 217 1.40 -2.15 -3.30
N GLY A 218 2.51 -1.70 -2.70
CA GLY A 218 2.64 -0.37 -2.12
C GLY A 218 3.00 0.74 -3.10
N ALA A 219 3.37 0.41 -4.34
CA ALA A 219 3.72 1.35 -5.40
C ALA A 219 2.60 1.47 -6.45
N PRO A 220 2.62 2.47 -7.34
CA PRO A 220 1.63 2.62 -8.41
C PRO A 220 1.83 1.66 -9.60
N ASN A 221 2.87 0.84 -9.58
CA ASN A 221 3.26 -0.07 -10.63
C ASN A 221 2.12 -0.99 -11.08
N LEU A 222 2.06 -1.30 -12.36
CA LEU A 222 1.22 -2.38 -12.86
C LEU A 222 1.82 -3.71 -12.36
N THR A 223 1.16 -4.38 -11.43
CA THR A 223 1.71 -5.57 -10.75
C THR A 223 0.65 -6.63 -10.51
N VAL A 224 -0.19 -6.47 -9.47
CA VAL A 224 -1.26 -7.44 -9.12
C VAL A 224 -2.60 -7.09 -9.76
N ASP A 225 -2.68 -5.99 -10.43
CA ASP A 225 -3.86 -5.47 -11.14
C ASP A 225 -3.91 -5.93 -12.61
N ILE A 226 -3.29 -7.08 -12.93
CA ILE A 226 -3.36 -7.74 -14.24
C ILE A 226 -4.11 -9.08 -14.13
N PRO A 227 -4.89 -9.49 -15.16
CA PRO A 227 -5.72 -10.69 -15.11
C PRO A 227 -4.94 -11.95 -14.73
N ALA A 228 -3.78 -12.19 -15.35
CA ALA A 228 -2.94 -13.36 -15.07
C ALA A 228 -2.59 -13.52 -13.57
N ILE A 229 -2.22 -12.45 -12.89
CA ILE A 229 -1.86 -12.47 -11.47
C ILE A 229 -3.11 -12.61 -10.59
N GLN A 230 -4.23 -12.01 -10.98
CA GLN A 230 -5.50 -12.14 -10.27
C GLN A 230 -6.04 -13.58 -10.33
N GLU A 231 -5.94 -14.23 -11.50
CA GLU A 231 -6.31 -15.64 -11.70
C GLU A 231 -5.43 -16.55 -10.83
N LEU A 232 -4.10 -16.40 -10.88
CA LEU A 232 -3.18 -17.13 -10.01
C LEU A 232 -3.50 -16.94 -8.51
N ALA A 233 -3.90 -15.74 -8.10
CA ALA A 233 -4.28 -15.48 -6.71
C ALA A 233 -5.54 -16.25 -6.31
N GLN A 234 -6.51 -16.43 -7.22
CA GLN A 234 -7.67 -17.27 -6.99
C GLN A 234 -7.33 -18.77 -6.93
N GLU A 235 -6.54 -19.26 -7.89
CA GLU A 235 -6.10 -20.65 -7.98
C GLU A 235 -5.30 -21.09 -6.75
N HIS A 236 -4.33 -20.26 -6.34
CA HIS A 236 -3.48 -20.54 -5.18
C HIS A 236 -4.14 -20.17 -3.84
N SER A 237 -5.38 -19.69 -3.84
CA SER A 237 -6.10 -19.24 -2.63
C SER A 237 -5.31 -18.20 -1.82
N VAL A 238 -4.75 -17.21 -2.51
CA VAL A 238 -3.91 -16.16 -1.92
C VAL A 238 -4.64 -14.80 -1.98
N PRO A 239 -4.76 -14.07 -0.85
CA PRO A 239 -5.26 -12.70 -0.86
C PRO A 239 -4.22 -11.72 -1.40
N ILE A 240 -4.67 -10.78 -2.25
CA ILE A 240 -3.86 -9.71 -2.83
C ILE A 240 -4.53 -8.36 -2.65
N CYS A 241 -3.76 -7.29 -2.57
CA CYS A 241 -4.28 -5.92 -2.55
C CYS A 241 -3.30 -4.92 -3.16
N GLY A 242 -3.78 -3.76 -3.51
CA GLY A 242 -3.03 -2.65 -4.09
C GLY A 242 -3.98 -1.51 -4.47
N LYS A 243 -3.43 -0.43 -5.02
CA LYS A 243 -2.00 -0.11 -5.16
C LYS A 243 -1.71 1.33 -4.75
N ASP A 244 -0.44 1.65 -4.53
CA ASP A 244 0.10 2.96 -4.11
C ASP A 244 -0.40 3.39 -2.72
N PHE A 245 0.47 3.35 -1.71
CA PHE A 245 0.13 3.71 -0.33
C PHE A 245 -0.46 5.11 -0.23
N LYS A 246 -1.63 5.23 0.44
CA LYS A 246 -2.35 6.50 0.59
C LYS A 246 -1.72 7.39 1.67
N THR A 247 -0.81 8.24 1.23
CA THR A 247 -0.11 9.23 2.04
C THR A 247 -0.30 10.63 1.48
N GLY A 248 0.14 11.65 2.18
CA GLY A 248 0.25 13.03 1.70
C GLY A 248 -1.02 13.62 1.09
N GLN A 249 -0.87 14.25 -0.07
CA GLN A 249 -1.96 14.99 -0.74
C GLN A 249 -3.16 14.11 -1.14
N THR A 250 -2.95 12.84 -1.50
CA THR A 250 -4.08 11.96 -1.82
C THR A 250 -4.92 11.67 -0.58
N LEU A 251 -4.30 11.55 0.61
CA LEU A 251 -5.05 11.48 1.86
C LEU A 251 -5.93 12.71 2.03
N MET A 252 -5.40 13.93 1.79
CA MET A 252 -6.18 15.18 1.87
C MET A 252 -7.33 15.18 0.87
N LYS A 253 -7.12 14.76 -0.37
CA LYS A 253 -8.19 14.63 -1.39
C LYS A 253 -9.31 13.71 -0.92
N THR A 254 -8.98 12.57 -0.37
CA THR A 254 -9.98 11.57 0.10
C THR A 254 -10.70 11.98 1.38
N ILE A 255 -10.24 13.03 2.08
CA ILE A 255 -10.90 13.65 3.23
C ILE A 255 -11.79 14.81 2.78
N LEU A 256 -11.28 15.73 1.95
CA LEU A 256 -11.94 17.00 1.63
C LEU A 256 -12.98 16.84 0.53
N ALA A 257 -12.67 16.13 -0.56
CA ALA A 257 -13.60 16.01 -1.70
C ALA A 257 -14.94 15.33 -1.34
N PRO A 258 -15.01 14.30 -0.49
CA PRO A 258 -16.27 13.77 0.00
C PRO A 258 -17.11 14.82 0.74
N GLY A 259 -16.47 15.67 1.54
CA GLY A 259 -17.13 16.78 2.25
C GLY A 259 -17.72 17.81 1.29
N PHE A 260 -17.00 18.18 0.23
CA PHE A 260 -17.54 19.07 -0.80
C PHE A 260 -18.74 18.46 -1.49
N LYS A 261 -18.64 17.20 -1.90
CA LYS A 261 -19.75 16.46 -2.52
C LYS A 261 -20.97 16.35 -1.60
N ALA A 262 -20.77 15.99 -0.34
CA ALA A 262 -21.85 15.86 0.64
C ALA A 262 -22.58 17.20 0.88
N ARG A 263 -21.87 18.33 0.76
CA ARG A 263 -22.42 19.68 0.89
C ARG A 263 -22.86 20.29 -0.45
N MET A 264 -22.76 19.55 -1.56
CA MET A 264 -23.10 20.01 -2.92
C MET A 264 -22.34 21.31 -3.29
N LEU A 265 -21.11 21.46 -2.81
CA LEU A 265 -20.23 22.54 -3.24
C LEU A 265 -19.58 22.19 -4.57
N GLY A 266 -19.51 23.14 -5.49
CA GLY A 266 -18.85 22.97 -6.77
C GLY A 266 -17.32 23.08 -6.65
N LEU A 267 -16.62 22.51 -7.63
CA LEU A 267 -15.17 22.57 -7.74
C LEU A 267 -14.77 23.01 -9.15
N ASP A 268 -14.17 24.19 -9.26
CA ASP A 268 -13.60 24.72 -10.51
C ASP A 268 -12.18 24.19 -10.75
N GLY A 269 -11.40 24.07 -9.68
CA GLY A 269 -10.01 23.62 -9.83
C GLY A 269 -9.40 23.04 -8.57
N TRP A 270 -8.47 22.09 -8.78
CA TRP A 270 -7.59 21.56 -7.74
C TRP A 270 -6.18 21.45 -8.28
N PHE A 271 -5.34 22.38 -7.91
CA PHE A 271 -3.93 22.39 -8.28
C PHE A 271 -3.10 21.86 -7.12
N SER A 272 -2.41 20.73 -7.35
CA SER A 272 -1.50 20.12 -6.39
C SER A 272 -0.07 20.25 -6.86
N THR A 273 0.83 20.79 -6.04
CA THR A 273 2.27 20.67 -6.27
C THR A 273 2.95 20.14 -5.03
N ASN A 274 4.00 19.36 -5.20
CA ASN A 274 4.83 18.93 -4.10
C ASN A 274 6.31 18.88 -4.49
N ILE A 275 7.15 19.05 -3.48
CA ILE A 275 8.60 18.90 -3.57
C ILE A 275 9.05 17.86 -2.55
N LEU A 276 9.97 16.98 -2.96
CA LEU A 276 10.58 15.97 -2.11
C LEU A 276 12.01 15.71 -2.57
N GLY A 277 12.89 15.33 -1.66
CA GLY A 277 14.33 15.19 -1.92
C GLY A 277 14.87 13.80 -1.66
N ASN A 278 14.01 12.80 -1.43
CA ASN A 278 14.41 11.41 -1.25
C ASN A 278 14.51 10.65 -2.60
N ARG A 279 14.90 9.37 -2.55
CA ARG A 279 15.02 8.53 -3.75
C ARG A 279 13.71 8.38 -4.55
N ASP A 280 12.54 8.42 -3.91
CA ASP A 280 11.26 8.41 -4.65
C ASP A 280 11.17 9.65 -5.54
N GLY A 281 11.59 10.80 -5.04
CA GLY A 281 11.68 12.04 -5.82
C GLY A 281 12.65 11.94 -6.99
N GLU A 282 13.85 11.41 -6.73
CA GLU A 282 14.86 11.17 -7.77
C GLU A 282 14.33 10.27 -8.90
N VAL A 283 13.72 9.14 -8.56
CA VAL A 283 13.11 8.21 -9.53
C VAL A 283 12.02 8.88 -10.37
N LEU A 284 11.25 9.80 -9.79
CA LEU A 284 10.16 10.50 -10.46
C LEU A 284 10.64 11.65 -11.39
N GLU A 285 11.93 11.96 -11.46
CA GLU A 285 12.51 12.81 -12.50
C GLU A 285 12.49 12.11 -13.87
N ASP A 286 12.46 10.77 -13.92
CA ASP A 286 12.21 10.06 -15.18
C ASP A 286 10.75 10.21 -15.62
N PRO A 287 10.48 10.70 -16.87
CA PRO A 287 9.11 10.90 -17.35
C PRO A 287 8.27 9.62 -17.39
N GLY A 288 8.89 8.45 -17.58
CA GLY A 288 8.20 7.16 -17.59
C GLY A 288 7.69 6.78 -16.20
N SER A 289 8.52 6.92 -15.17
CA SER A 289 8.14 6.69 -13.78
C SER A 289 7.16 7.75 -13.26
N PHE A 290 7.35 9.01 -13.66
CA PHE A 290 6.42 10.10 -13.35
C PHE A 290 5.02 9.82 -13.87
N LYS A 291 4.89 9.35 -15.12
CA LYS A 291 3.61 9.00 -15.73
C LYS A 291 2.84 7.96 -14.92
N THR A 292 3.51 6.93 -14.42
CA THR A 292 2.91 5.91 -13.55
C THR A 292 2.30 6.54 -12.29
N LYS A 293 2.97 7.51 -11.70
CA LYS A 293 2.52 8.21 -10.48
C LYS A 293 1.41 9.22 -10.76
N GLU A 294 1.45 9.89 -11.89
CA GLU A 294 0.45 10.88 -12.31
C GLU A 294 -0.91 10.21 -12.54
N GLU A 295 -0.95 9.13 -13.29
CA GLU A 295 -2.15 8.32 -13.54
C GLU A 295 -2.83 7.89 -12.23
N SER A 296 -2.03 7.44 -11.27
CA SER A 296 -2.53 7.06 -9.93
C SER A 296 -3.18 8.22 -9.16
N LYS A 297 -2.77 9.46 -9.40
CA LYS A 297 -3.26 10.64 -8.65
C LYS A 297 -4.43 11.36 -9.30
N LEU A 298 -4.53 11.33 -10.62
CA LEU A 298 -5.53 12.12 -11.36
C LEU A 298 -6.94 11.55 -11.23
N SER A 299 -7.09 10.24 -11.23
CA SER A 299 -8.40 9.56 -11.18
C SER A 299 -9.18 9.74 -9.87
N VAL A 300 -8.50 10.07 -8.76
CA VAL A 300 -9.10 10.11 -7.41
C VAL A 300 -10.30 11.07 -7.31
N LEU A 301 -10.15 12.31 -7.80
CA LEU A 301 -11.21 13.31 -7.72
C LEU A 301 -12.41 12.96 -8.62
N GLU A 302 -12.15 12.40 -9.80
CA GLU A 302 -13.21 11.98 -10.71
C GLU A 302 -14.10 10.88 -10.10
N TYR A 303 -13.49 9.92 -9.42
CA TYR A 303 -14.23 8.87 -8.74
C TYR A 303 -15.04 9.36 -7.55
N ILE A 304 -14.51 10.29 -6.75
CA ILE A 304 -15.23 10.85 -5.61
C ILE A 304 -16.36 11.77 -6.08
N LEU A 305 -16.05 12.73 -6.93
CA LEU A 305 -16.96 13.83 -7.30
C LEU A 305 -17.96 13.45 -8.37
N GLN A 306 -17.63 12.46 -9.22
CA GLN A 306 -18.49 11.93 -10.27
C GLN A 306 -19.00 13.01 -11.25
N PRO A 307 -18.14 13.67 -12.04
CA PRO A 307 -18.50 14.80 -12.92
C PRO A 307 -19.62 14.47 -13.89
N LYS A 308 -19.75 13.22 -14.34
CA LYS A 308 -20.84 12.78 -15.23
C LYS A 308 -22.19 12.82 -14.55
N LEU A 309 -22.25 12.56 -13.24
CA LEU A 309 -23.49 12.59 -12.45
C LEU A 309 -23.82 14.01 -11.99
N TYR A 310 -22.80 14.82 -11.72
CA TYR A 310 -22.93 16.20 -11.25
C TYR A 310 -22.24 17.20 -12.19
N PRO A 311 -22.68 17.32 -13.47
CA PRO A 311 -21.98 18.12 -14.47
C PRO A 311 -21.95 19.61 -14.16
N MET A 312 -22.96 20.15 -13.46
CA MET A 312 -23.00 21.55 -13.04
C MET A 312 -21.96 21.90 -11.98
N LEU A 313 -21.60 20.93 -11.14
CA LEU A 313 -20.67 21.14 -10.01
C LEU A 313 -19.23 20.79 -10.36
N TYR A 314 -19.02 19.78 -11.20
CA TYR A 314 -17.68 19.20 -11.43
C TYR A 314 -17.33 18.95 -12.90
N GLY A 315 -18.26 19.20 -13.83
CA GLY A 315 -18.08 18.89 -15.25
C GLY A 315 -16.98 19.69 -15.95
N LYS A 316 -16.57 20.83 -15.39
CA LYS A 316 -15.48 21.68 -15.89
C LYS A 316 -14.28 21.75 -14.96
N MET A 317 -14.20 20.83 -14.00
CA MET A 317 -13.11 20.79 -13.01
C MET A 317 -11.73 20.71 -13.68
N HIS A 318 -10.85 21.63 -13.32
CA HIS A 318 -9.46 21.62 -13.75
C HIS A 318 -8.56 20.98 -12.66
N HIS A 319 -8.09 19.76 -12.91
CA HIS A 319 -7.23 19.06 -11.98
C HIS A 319 -5.80 18.94 -12.51
N LYS A 320 -4.83 19.42 -11.74
CA LYS A 320 -3.42 19.38 -12.12
C LYS A 320 -2.54 18.95 -10.95
N VAL A 321 -1.56 18.09 -11.26
CA VAL A 321 -0.58 17.60 -10.30
C VAL A 321 0.84 17.91 -10.82
N ARG A 322 1.69 18.39 -9.92
CA ARG A 322 3.11 18.57 -10.15
C ARG A 322 3.92 17.95 -9.02
N ILE A 323 5.03 17.32 -9.37
CA ILE A 323 6.00 16.76 -8.43
C ILE A 323 7.37 17.25 -8.88
N ASN A 324 8.13 17.80 -7.94
CA ASN A 324 9.47 18.33 -8.22
C ASN A 324 10.47 17.65 -7.28
N TYR A 325 11.55 17.14 -7.84
CA TYR A 325 12.67 16.65 -7.05
C TYR A 325 13.48 17.84 -6.52
N TYR A 326 13.73 17.85 -5.22
CA TYR A 326 14.51 18.89 -4.56
C TYR A 326 15.32 18.29 -3.41
N PRO A 327 16.58 17.89 -3.65
CA PRO A 327 17.43 17.18 -2.70
C PRO A 327 17.46 17.73 -1.27
N PRO A 328 17.47 19.08 -1.04
CA PRO A 328 17.50 19.61 0.31
C PRO A 328 16.31 19.25 1.21
N ARG A 329 15.20 18.75 0.64
CA ARG A 329 14.03 18.29 1.42
C ARG A 329 14.23 16.92 2.05
N GLY A 330 15.11 16.06 1.53
CA GLY A 330 15.22 14.68 2.02
C GLY A 330 13.87 13.96 1.97
N ASP A 331 13.50 13.26 3.06
CA ASP A 331 12.20 12.56 3.18
C ASP A 331 11.03 13.51 3.55
N ASN A 332 11.28 14.78 3.82
CA ASN A 332 10.25 15.78 4.10
C ASN A 332 9.57 16.18 2.78
N LYS A 333 8.36 15.71 2.59
CA LYS A 333 7.55 16.02 1.42
C LYS A 333 6.63 17.17 1.72
N GLU A 334 6.90 18.30 1.08
CA GLU A 334 6.07 19.50 1.19
C GLU A 334 5.09 19.54 0.02
N GLY A 335 3.81 19.64 0.32
CA GLY A 335 2.73 19.67 -0.66
C GLY A 335 1.84 20.89 -0.47
N TRP A 336 1.60 21.62 -1.56
CA TRP A 336 0.61 22.71 -1.59
C TRP A 336 -0.55 22.31 -2.46
N ASP A 337 -1.76 22.49 -1.94
CA ASP A 337 -2.98 22.37 -2.72
C ASP A 337 -3.68 23.75 -2.75
N ASN A 338 -3.98 24.22 -3.96
CA ASN A 338 -4.88 25.32 -4.20
C ASN A 338 -6.19 24.73 -4.73
N ILE A 339 -7.29 24.96 -3.98
CA ILE A 339 -8.59 24.35 -4.23
C ILE A 339 -9.59 25.48 -4.43
N ASP A 340 -10.04 25.66 -5.67
CA ASP A 340 -11.01 26.67 -6.05
C ASP A 340 -12.41 26.03 -6.08
N ILE A 341 -13.23 26.37 -5.09
CA ILE A 341 -14.60 25.88 -4.94
C ILE A 341 -15.60 27.02 -5.16
N PHE A 342 -16.82 26.67 -5.43
CA PHE A 342 -17.93 27.64 -5.48
C PHE A 342 -19.14 27.13 -4.72
N GLY A 343 -19.93 28.08 -4.20
CA GLY A 343 -21.10 27.80 -3.39
C GLY A 343 -22.37 28.39 -3.98
N TRP A 344 -23.26 28.84 -3.10
CA TRP A 344 -24.55 29.44 -3.45
C TRP A 344 -24.40 30.55 -4.48
N LEU A 345 -25.22 30.54 -5.51
CA LEU A 345 -25.21 31.48 -6.64
C LEU A 345 -23.93 31.51 -7.47
N GLY A 346 -23.07 30.50 -7.34
CA GLY A 346 -21.78 30.40 -8.04
C GLY A 346 -20.67 31.27 -7.43
N TYR A 347 -20.84 31.77 -6.21
CA TYR A 347 -19.79 32.61 -5.58
C TYR A 347 -18.53 31.78 -5.29
N PRO A 348 -17.36 32.26 -5.78
CA PRO A 348 -16.10 31.54 -5.64
C PRO A 348 -15.55 31.65 -4.22
N MET A 349 -14.92 30.59 -3.80
CA MET A 349 -14.15 30.51 -2.56
C MET A 349 -12.86 29.72 -2.81
N GLN A 350 -11.86 29.92 -1.98
CA GLN A 350 -10.58 29.24 -2.12
C GLN A 350 -10.15 28.61 -0.81
N ILE A 351 -9.65 27.37 -0.89
CA ILE A 351 -8.99 26.68 0.20
C ILE A 351 -7.54 26.44 -0.21
N LYS A 352 -6.60 26.78 0.68
CA LYS A 352 -5.19 26.45 0.53
C LYS A 352 -4.80 25.47 1.62
N VAL A 353 -4.12 24.40 1.22
CA VAL A 353 -3.55 23.41 2.13
C VAL A 353 -2.03 23.44 1.93
N ASP A 354 -1.30 23.70 2.99
CA ASP A 354 0.13 23.51 3.07
C ASP A 354 0.43 22.36 4.03
N PHE A 355 0.98 21.28 3.50
CA PHE A 355 1.18 20.05 4.24
C PHE A 355 2.62 19.55 4.10
N LEU A 356 3.44 19.84 5.09
CA LEU A 356 4.75 19.22 5.23
C LEU A 356 4.58 17.84 5.88
N CYS A 357 4.60 16.78 5.08
CA CYS A 357 4.49 15.42 5.57
C CYS A 357 5.81 14.65 5.45
N ARG A 358 5.93 13.60 6.23
CA ARG A 358 7.01 12.61 6.13
C ARG A 358 6.43 11.34 5.57
N ASP A 359 6.64 11.12 4.27
CA ASP A 359 5.94 10.08 3.49
C ASP A 359 6.17 8.69 4.08
N SER A 360 7.42 8.36 4.43
CA SER A 360 7.76 7.06 5.01
C SER A 360 7.20 6.85 6.43
N ILE A 361 7.03 7.92 7.21
CA ILE A 361 6.37 7.86 8.53
C ILE A 361 4.87 7.58 8.39
N LEU A 362 4.22 8.12 7.37
CA LEU A 362 2.81 7.83 7.07
C LEU A 362 2.62 6.42 6.48
N ALA A 363 3.59 5.95 5.67
CA ALA A 363 3.51 4.65 5.02
C ALA A 363 3.82 3.47 5.97
N ALA A 364 4.71 3.62 6.94
CA ALA A 364 5.13 2.55 7.83
C ALA A 364 3.97 1.86 8.58
N PRO A 365 3.02 2.57 9.23
CA PRO A 365 1.86 1.96 9.84
C PRO A 365 0.88 1.34 8.83
N ILE A 366 0.83 1.84 7.58
CA ILE A 366 0.07 1.23 6.49
C ILE A 366 0.64 -0.16 6.17
N VAL A 367 1.96 -0.28 6.03
CA VAL A 367 2.62 -1.57 5.81
C VAL A 367 2.30 -2.53 6.95
N LEU A 368 2.38 -2.08 8.21
CA LEU A 368 2.04 -2.90 9.37
C LEU A 368 0.60 -3.42 9.29
N ASP A 369 -0.36 -2.54 9.05
CA ASP A 369 -1.76 -2.91 8.99
C ASP A 369 -2.05 -3.88 7.84
N LEU A 370 -1.50 -3.62 6.65
CA LEU A 370 -1.67 -4.47 5.47
C LEU A 370 -1.13 -5.88 5.68
N VAL A 371 0.07 -6.04 6.24
CA VAL A 371 0.64 -7.37 6.45
C VAL A 371 -0.12 -8.17 7.50
N LEU A 372 -0.62 -7.51 8.55
CA LEU A 372 -1.45 -8.14 9.57
C LEU A 372 -2.84 -8.54 9.02
N PHE A 373 -3.46 -7.67 8.22
CA PHE A 373 -4.76 -7.96 7.61
C PHE A 373 -4.68 -8.99 6.49
N LEU A 374 -3.61 -9.02 5.70
CA LEU A 374 -3.42 -10.05 4.68
C LEU A 374 -3.18 -11.44 5.31
N ASP A 375 -2.40 -11.52 6.42
CA ASP A 375 -2.26 -12.75 7.20
C ASP A 375 -3.63 -13.20 7.77
N LEU A 376 -4.43 -12.26 8.29
CA LEU A 376 -5.79 -12.53 8.77
C LEU A 376 -6.68 -13.03 7.63
N ALA A 377 -6.69 -12.35 6.49
CA ALA A 377 -7.50 -12.71 5.32
C ALA A 377 -7.20 -14.13 4.83
N GLN A 378 -5.91 -14.49 4.72
CA GLN A 378 -5.50 -15.83 4.31
C GLN A 378 -5.95 -16.89 5.32
N ARG A 379 -5.81 -16.64 6.63
CA ARG A 379 -6.30 -17.54 7.68
C ARG A 379 -7.83 -17.64 7.75
N ALA A 380 -8.51 -16.62 7.24
CA ALA A 380 -9.97 -16.62 7.07
C ALA A 380 -10.43 -17.28 5.76
N GLY A 381 -9.52 -17.85 4.96
CA GLY A 381 -9.85 -18.48 3.67
C GLY A 381 -10.18 -17.49 2.55
N MET A 382 -9.93 -16.20 2.74
CA MET A 382 -10.15 -15.19 1.70
C MET A 382 -9.06 -15.27 0.64
N LYS A 383 -9.42 -15.04 -0.62
CA LYS A 383 -8.52 -15.14 -1.76
C LYS A 383 -8.78 -14.04 -2.79
N GLY A 384 -7.83 -13.82 -3.70
CA GLY A 384 -7.93 -12.79 -4.72
C GLY A 384 -7.93 -11.37 -4.15
N ILE A 385 -8.56 -10.44 -4.84
CA ILE A 385 -8.57 -9.01 -4.52
C ILE A 385 -9.28 -8.75 -3.19
N GLN A 386 -8.58 -8.08 -2.28
CA GLN A 386 -9.11 -7.66 -0.97
C GLN A 386 -9.55 -6.19 -1.01
N GLU A 387 -10.70 -5.91 -1.62
CA GLU A 387 -11.20 -4.54 -1.79
C GLU A 387 -11.45 -3.79 -0.46
N TRP A 388 -11.70 -4.52 0.62
CA TRP A 388 -11.91 -3.93 1.94
C TRP A 388 -10.65 -3.24 2.50
N LEU A 389 -9.47 -3.50 1.89
CA LEU A 389 -8.21 -2.82 2.16
C LEU A 389 -8.00 -1.55 1.31
N SER A 390 -8.98 -1.13 0.51
CA SER A 390 -8.95 0.11 -0.29
C SER A 390 -8.61 1.36 0.53
N PHE A 391 -8.93 1.34 1.82
CA PHE A 391 -8.61 2.39 2.79
C PHE A 391 -7.12 2.82 2.76
N TYR A 392 -6.22 1.91 2.43
CA TYR A 392 -4.77 2.11 2.47
C TYR A 392 -4.16 2.56 1.14
N PHE A 393 -4.95 2.62 0.04
CA PHE A 393 -4.41 2.81 -1.31
C PHE A 393 -4.93 4.05 -2.01
N LYS A 394 -4.06 4.68 -2.82
CA LYS A 394 -4.42 5.80 -3.70
C LYS A 394 -5.21 5.34 -4.92
N SER A 395 -4.88 4.17 -5.46
CA SER A 395 -5.55 3.54 -6.59
C SER A 395 -5.99 2.14 -6.18
N PRO A 396 -7.06 2.01 -5.38
CA PRO A 396 -7.49 0.71 -4.87
C PRO A 396 -7.97 -0.21 -5.99
N MET A 397 -7.57 -1.47 -5.89
CA MET A 397 -8.04 -2.53 -6.77
C MET A 397 -9.48 -2.88 -6.44
N THR A 398 -10.26 -3.17 -7.50
CA THR A 398 -11.64 -3.64 -7.41
C THR A 398 -11.83 -4.90 -8.24
N ALA A 399 -12.93 -5.61 -8.01
CA ALA A 399 -13.36 -6.63 -8.92
C ALA A 399 -13.65 -6.05 -10.32
N PRO A 400 -13.49 -6.83 -11.40
CA PRO A 400 -13.76 -6.36 -12.75
C PRO A 400 -15.14 -5.72 -12.89
N GLY A 401 -15.21 -4.56 -13.54
CA GLY A 401 -16.46 -3.84 -13.78
C GLY A 401 -17.01 -3.02 -12.61
N LEU A 402 -16.36 -3.06 -11.45
CA LEU A 402 -16.75 -2.23 -10.32
C LEU A 402 -15.99 -0.91 -10.28
N TYR A 403 -16.63 0.11 -9.73
CA TYR A 403 -16.05 1.42 -9.49
C TYR A 403 -15.18 1.40 -8.22
N PRO A 404 -13.95 1.91 -8.24
CA PRO A 404 -13.12 1.98 -7.03
C PRO A 404 -13.69 3.05 -6.09
N GLU A 405 -13.90 2.66 -4.84
CA GLU A 405 -14.29 3.60 -3.78
C GLU A 405 -13.08 4.39 -3.29
N HIS A 406 -13.19 5.72 -3.29
CA HIS A 406 -12.15 6.64 -2.85
C HIS A 406 -12.55 7.54 -1.67
N ASP A 407 -13.82 7.54 -1.26
CA ASP A 407 -14.25 8.20 -0.04
C ASP A 407 -13.62 7.50 1.18
N LEU A 408 -12.76 8.21 1.90
CA LEU A 408 -12.02 7.66 3.05
C LEU A 408 -12.94 7.11 4.13
N PHE A 409 -14.08 7.76 4.37
CA PHE A 409 -15.01 7.38 5.43
C PHE A 409 -15.79 6.13 5.05
N ILE A 410 -16.20 6.01 3.78
CA ILE A 410 -16.82 4.79 3.24
C ILE A 410 -15.80 3.63 3.25
N GLN A 411 -14.56 3.88 2.84
CA GLN A 411 -13.50 2.87 2.90
C GLN A 411 -13.24 2.39 4.33
N SER A 412 -13.20 3.30 5.31
CA SER A 412 -13.06 2.96 6.73
C SER A 412 -14.24 2.12 7.23
N MET A 413 -15.46 2.44 6.79
CA MET A 413 -16.65 1.65 7.09
C MET A 413 -16.57 0.26 6.49
N LYS A 414 -16.20 0.15 5.21
CA LYS A 414 -16.02 -1.13 4.51
C LYS A 414 -15.01 -2.01 5.24
N LEU A 415 -13.85 -1.45 5.63
CA LEU A 415 -12.84 -2.16 6.41
C LEU A 415 -13.43 -2.70 7.72
N LYS A 416 -14.05 -1.85 8.52
CA LYS A 416 -14.63 -2.26 9.81
C LYS A 416 -15.78 -3.25 9.67
N ASN A 417 -16.63 -3.08 8.64
CA ASN A 417 -17.71 -4.02 8.38
C ASN A 417 -17.19 -5.39 7.91
N THR A 418 -16.11 -5.43 7.15
CA THR A 418 -15.48 -6.70 6.79
C THR A 418 -14.96 -7.43 8.03
N LEU A 419 -14.34 -6.70 8.98
CA LEU A 419 -13.91 -7.31 10.25
C LEU A 419 -15.10 -7.82 11.09
N ARG A 420 -16.22 -7.06 11.16
CA ARG A 420 -17.45 -7.52 11.82
C ARG A 420 -17.98 -8.79 11.16
N TRP A 421 -18.09 -8.78 9.84
CA TRP A 421 -18.53 -9.94 9.08
C TRP A 421 -17.67 -11.18 9.33
N MET A 422 -16.33 -11.04 9.33
CA MET A 422 -15.42 -12.14 9.65
C MET A 422 -15.65 -12.73 11.03
N MET A 423 -16.02 -11.92 12.01
CA MET A 423 -16.21 -12.33 13.41
C MET A 423 -17.67 -12.67 13.74
N GLY A 424 -18.59 -12.55 12.79
CA GLY A 424 -19.99 -12.88 12.99
C GLY A 424 -20.82 -11.83 13.71
N GLU A 425 -20.31 -10.60 13.80
CA GLU A 425 -21.05 -9.45 14.33
C GLU A 425 -21.88 -8.78 13.21
N ASP A 426 -22.93 -8.08 13.61
CA ASP A 426 -23.79 -7.33 12.70
C ASP A 426 -23.04 -6.20 12.01
N LEU A 427 -23.36 -5.99 10.72
CA LEU A 427 -22.83 -4.88 9.95
C LEU A 427 -23.48 -3.57 10.42
N ILE A 428 -22.72 -2.49 10.48
CA ILE A 428 -23.25 -1.17 10.76
C ILE A 428 -23.46 -0.45 9.43
N THR A 429 -24.71 -0.18 9.07
CA THR A 429 -25.12 0.44 7.81
C THR A 429 -25.82 1.80 7.99
N HIS A 430 -26.25 2.12 9.21
CA HIS A 430 -27.03 3.32 9.56
C HIS A 430 -26.32 4.09 10.66
N LEU A 431 -25.45 5.01 10.31
CA LEU A 431 -24.72 5.82 11.28
C LEU A 431 -25.63 6.92 11.85
N GLY A 432 -25.76 6.92 13.16
CA GLY A 432 -26.43 7.99 13.90
C GLY A 432 -27.94 7.83 14.14
N GLN A 433 -28.50 6.66 13.82
CA GLN A 433 -29.92 6.34 14.09
C GLN A 433 -30.11 5.37 15.27
N GLU A 434 -29.03 4.98 15.92
CA GLU A 434 -29.03 3.95 16.95
C GLU A 434 -29.76 4.33 18.24
N TYR A 435 -30.12 5.59 18.43
CA TYR A 435 -30.95 6.00 19.57
C TYR A 435 -32.45 5.80 19.36
N TYR A 436 -32.84 5.39 18.15
CA TYR A 436 -34.21 4.94 17.88
C TYR A 436 -34.37 3.42 18.01
N ASP A 437 -33.28 2.71 18.20
CA ASP A 437 -33.25 1.25 18.31
C ASP A 437 -33.59 0.74 19.72
#